data_576ae6711a3817fa8fed63ab25f0baf8
#
_entry.id   576ae6711a3817fa8fed63ab25f0baf8
#
_cell.length_a   1.000
_cell.length_b   1.000
_cell.length_c   1.000
_cell.angle_alpha   90.00
_cell.angle_beta   90.00
_cell.angle_gamma   90.00
#
_symmetry.space_group_name_H-M   'P 1'
#
loop_
_entity.id
_entity.type
_entity.pdbx_description
1 polymer ?
#
loop_
_entity_poly.entity_id
_entity_poly.type
_entity_poly.pdbx_seq_one_letter_code
_entity_poly.pdbx_strand_id
1 'polypeptide(L)'
;GVAFTRDPATGEKHLMGEFLMNAQGEDVVAGVRTPEPISHLKDVMPEVYEEFVGICEKLENHYHDMQDMEFTIEDKHLYMLQTRNGKRTARAALKIACDLVDEGKITDKEAVLMIDPRNLDTLLHPTFDPAELKNSIEIGKGLAASPGAASGKVVFTANDAKKMHESGEKVVLVRLETSPEDIEGMKSSEGILTVRGGMTSHAAVVARGMGSCCVSGCSSIVMDEENKVFTLGGYTFHEGDEISIDGSTGKIYKGLINKVDATITGEFGRIMAWADKYRRLGVRTNADTPKDALKARELGAEGIGPVSYTHLRAHETKANL
;
A
#
# COMPACT_ATOMS: atom_id res chain seq x y z
N GLY A 1 -26.53 7.81 -10.62
CA GLY A 1 -25.80 6.89 -9.78
C GLY A 1 -24.41 6.56 -10.37
N VAL A 2 -23.58 6.00 -9.53
CA VAL A 2 -22.21 5.55 -9.87
C VAL A 2 -22.09 4.10 -9.41
N ALA A 3 -21.50 3.23 -10.23
CA ALA A 3 -21.30 1.84 -9.87
C ALA A 3 -20.07 1.21 -10.52
N PHE A 4 -19.57 0.16 -9.88
CA PHE A 4 -18.46 -0.67 -10.33
C PHE A 4 -18.95 -2.10 -10.55
N THR A 5 -18.47 -2.75 -11.61
CA THR A 5 -18.82 -4.17 -11.88
C THR A 5 -18.21 -5.13 -10.87
N ARG A 6 -17.15 -4.70 -10.17
CA ARG A 6 -16.47 -5.42 -9.08
C ARG A 6 -16.08 -4.45 -7.99
N ASP A 7 -15.86 -4.94 -6.76
CA ASP A 7 -15.39 -4.11 -5.66
C ASP A 7 -13.99 -3.55 -5.96
N PRO A 8 -13.83 -2.21 -6.06
CA PRO A 8 -12.54 -1.59 -6.36
C PRO A 8 -11.52 -1.70 -5.22
N ALA A 9 -11.93 -2.03 -4.01
CA ALA A 9 -11.06 -2.19 -2.86
C ALA A 9 -10.53 -3.62 -2.72
N THR A 10 -11.41 -4.62 -2.92
CA THR A 10 -11.09 -6.04 -2.69
C THR A 10 -10.93 -6.85 -3.97
N GLY A 11 -11.52 -6.43 -5.08
CA GLY A 11 -11.58 -7.16 -6.34
C GLY A 11 -12.68 -8.22 -6.42
N GLU A 12 -13.50 -8.35 -5.39
CA GLU A 12 -14.59 -9.33 -5.38
C GLU A 12 -15.62 -9.03 -6.48
N LYS A 13 -16.10 -10.10 -7.11
CA LYS A 13 -17.09 -10.02 -8.19
C LYS A 13 -18.50 -9.80 -7.64
N HIS A 14 -18.77 -8.59 -7.24
CA HIS A 14 -20.14 -8.13 -6.94
C HIS A 14 -20.30 -6.67 -7.37
N LEU A 15 -21.50 -6.34 -7.81
CA LEU A 15 -21.83 -4.98 -8.20
C LEU A 15 -21.80 -4.07 -6.98
N MET A 16 -20.95 -3.06 -7.01
CA MET A 16 -20.79 -2.08 -5.95
C MET A 16 -21.09 -0.68 -6.48
N GLY A 17 -21.85 0.10 -5.76
CA GLY A 17 -22.17 1.46 -6.18
C GLY A 17 -23.25 2.10 -5.33
N GLU A 18 -23.55 3.33 -5.70
CA GLU A 18 -24.47 4.18 -4.99
C GLU A 18 -25.36 4.96 -5.96
N PHE A 19 -26.59 5.24 -5.55
CA PHE A 19 -27.52 6.08 -6.29
C PHE A 19 -28.31 7.00 -5.36
N LEU A 20 -28.86 8.05 -5.92
CA LEU A 20 -29.76 8.98 -5.23
C LEU A 20 -31.06 9.13 -6.03
N MET A 21 -32.18 9.04 -5.32
CA MET A 21 -33.49 9.32 -5.90
C MET A 21 -33.71 10.84 -6.01
N ASN A 22 -34.32 11.28 -7.13
CA ASN A 22 -34.65 12.69 -7.38
C ASN A 22 -33.45 13.63 -7.15
N ALA A 23 -32.33 13.30 -7.76
CA ALA A 23 -31.06 14.02 -7.66
C ALA A 23 -30.38 14.17 -9.02
N GLN A 24 -29.53 15.16 -9.16
CA GLN A 24 -28.62 15.27 -10.32
C GLN A 24 -27.32 14.51 -10.04
N GLY A 25 -26.58 14.15 -11.09
CA GLY A 25 -25.33 13.37 -10.96
C GLY A 25 -24.29 13.99 -10.03
N GLU A 26 -24.23 15.32 -9.97
CA GLU A 26 -23.34 16.06 -9.08
C GLU A 26 -23.68 15.87 -7.59
N ASP A 27 -24.93 15.62 -7.25
CA ASP A 27 -25.37 15.44 -5.85
C ASP A 27 -24.83 14.15 -5.24
N VAL A 28 -24.58 13.11 -6.04
CA VAL A 28 -24.01 11.84 -5.59
C VAL A 28 -22.57 12.03 -5.13
N VAL A 29 -21.81 12.87 -5.85
CA VAL A 29 -20.39 13.10 -5.60
C VAL A 29 -20.17 14.23 -4.58
N ALA A 30 -21.09 15.21 -4.52
CA ALA A 30 -20.98 16.38 -3.64
C ALA A 30 -21.22 16.07 -2.15
N GLY A 31 -21.75 14.89 -1.80
CA GLY A 31 -21.98 14.49 -0.41
C GLY A 31 -23.05 15.28 0.35
N VAL A 32 -23.91 16.01 -0.36
CA VAL A 32 -24.99 16.84 0.23
C VAL A 32 -26.13 15.98 0.78
N ARG A 33 -26.32 14.79 0.20
CA ARG A 33 -27.33 13.80 0.60
C ARG A 33 -26.64 12.43 0.74
N THR A 34 -27.12 11.62 1.67
CA THR A 34 -26.61 10.23 1.82
C THR A 34 -27.12 9.37 0.68
N PRO A 35 -26.24 8.82 -0.18
CA PRO A 35 -26.65 7.93 -1.25
C PRO A 35 -27.06 6.56 -0.72
N GLU A 36 -27.86 5.86 -1.49
CA GLU A 36 -28.30 4.50 -1.23
C GLU A 36 -27.43 3.50 -1.98
N PRO A 37 -27.15 2.32 -1.40
CA PRO A 37 -26.35 1.30 -2.07
C PRO A 37 -27.09 0.77 -3.31
N ILE A 38 -26.35 0.48 -4.38
CA ILE A 38 -26.90 0.01 -5.66
C ILE A 38 -27.78 -1.24 -5.50
N SER A 39 -27.51 -2.08 -4.50
CA SER A 39 -28.31 -3.26 -4.18
C SER A 39 -29.76 -2.93 -3.84
N HIS A 40 -30.02 -1.76 -3.26
CA HIS A 40 -31.38 -1.30 -2.93
C HIS A 40 -32.19 -0.96 -4.19
N LEU A 41 -31.54 -0.68 -5.32
CA LEU A 41 -32.24 -0.48 -6.60
C LEU A 41 -33.06 -1.72 -7.01
N LYS A 42 -32.64 -2.91 -6.58
CA LYS A 42 -33.36 -4.17 -6.80
C LYS A 42 -34.72 -4.15 -6.14
N ASP A 43 -34.86 -3.51 -4.98
CA ASP A 43 -36.13 -3.44 -4.24
C ASP A 43 -37.02 -2.33 -4.78
N VAL A 44 -36.44 -1.21 -5.21
CA VAL A 44 -37.17 -0.02 -5.67
C VAL A 44 -37.57 -0.12 -7.14
N MET A 45 -36.69 -0.63 -7.99
CA MET A 45 -36.85 -0.75 -9.45
C MET A 45 -36.23 -2.06 -9.97
N PRO A 46 -36.83 -3.23 -9.72
CA PRO A 46 -36.23 -4.53 -10.04
C PRO A 46 -35.93 -4.71 -11.53
N GLU A 47 -36.80 -4.29 -12.41
CA GLU A 47 -36.61 -4.40 -13.86
C GLU A 47 -35.41 -3.57 -14.34
N VAL A 48 -35.25 -2.36 -13.83
CA VAL A 48 -34.11 -1.48 -14.13
C VAL A 48 -32.82 -2.03 -13.58
N TYR A 49 -32.86 -2.63 -12.37
CA TYR A 49 -31.72 -3.30 -11.78
C TYR A 49 -31.23 -4.49 -12.62
N GLU A 50 -32.14 -5.34 -13.09
CA GLU A 50 -31.79 -6.47 -13.96
C GLU A 50 -31.22 -6.00 -15.32
N GLU A 51 -31.80 -4.97 -15.92
CA GLU A 51 -31.24 -4.33 -17.12
C GLU A 51 -29.81 -3.82 -16.87
N PHE A 52 -29.62 -3.12 -15.74
CA PHE A 52 -28.32 -2.60 -15.35
C PHE A 52 -27.25 -3.71 -15.16
N VAL A 53 -27.59 -4.79 -14.48
CA VAL A 53 -26.71 -5.95 -14.33
C VAL A 53 -26.34 -6.54 -15.68
N GLY A 54 -27.30 -6.68 -16.59
CA GLY A 54 -27.04 -7.17 -17.95
C GLY A 54 -26.11 -6.24 -18.75
N ILE A 55 -26.21 -4.94 -18.56
CA ILE A 55 -25.29 -3.96 -19.18
C ILE A 55 -23.88 -4.08 -18.55
N CYS A 56 -23.78 -4.21 -17.24
CA CYS A 56 -22.50 -4.41 -16.54
C CYS A 56 -21.74 -5.63 -17.09
N GLU A 57 -22.42 -6.76 -17.28
CA GLU A 57 -21.82 -7.96 -17.85
C GLU A 57 -21.35 -7.74 -19.30
N LYS A 58 -22.15 -7.07 -20.11
CA LYS A 58 -21.79 -6.73 -21.51
C LYS A 58 -20.55 -5.85 -21.55
N LEU A 59 -20.48 -4.82 -20.71
CA LEU A 59 -19.34 -3.90 -20.65
C LEU A 59 -18.07 -4.60 -20.18
N GLU A 60 -18.14 -5.37 -19.10
CA GLU A 60 -16.99 -6.13 -18.59
C GLU A 60 -16.48 -7.15 -19.61
N ASN A 61 -17.39 -7.83 -20.32
CA ASN A 61 -17.02 -8.78 -21.39
C ASN A 61 -16.45 -8.08 -22.63
N HIS A 62 -16.89 -6.86 -22.93
CA HIS A 62 -16.38 -6.10 -24.06
C HIS A 62 -15.01 -5.49 -23.81
N TYR A 63 -14.81 -4.89 -22.63
CA TYR A 63 -13.56 -4.23 -22.27
C TYR A 63 -12.53 -5.17 -21.63
N HIS A 64 -12.92 -6.39 -21.29
CA HIS A 64 -12.08 -7.38 -20.60
C HIS A 64 -11.45 -6.84 -19.31
N ASP A 65 -12.16 -5.94 -18.62
CA ASP A 65 -11.75 -5.32 -17.37
C ASP A 65 -12.96 -4.84 -16.56
N MET A 66 -12.77 -4.69 -15.23
CA MET A 66 -13.81 -4.09 -14.39
C MET A 66 -14.13 -2.67 -14.85
N GLN A 67 -15.39 -2.32 -14.79
CA GLN A 67 -15.87 -1.02 -15.25
C GLN A 67 -16.37 -0.16 -14.10
N ASP A 68 -16.06 1.12 -14.18
CA ASP A 68 -16.59 2.23 -13.40
C ASP A 68 -17.59 2.97 -14.29
N MET A 69 -18.84 3.05 -13.85
CA MET A 69 -19.96 3.50 -14.66
C MET A 69 -20.75 4.59 -13.97
N GLU A 70 -21.20 5.54 -14.78
CA GLU A 70 -22.17 6.55 -14.38
C GLU A 70 -23.47 6.31 -15.14
N PHE A 71 -24.61 6.40 -14.45
CA PHE A 71 -25.92 6.18 -15.02
C PHE A 71 -26.95 7.11 -14.44
N THR A 72 -28.05 7.28 -15.17
CA THR A 72 -29.27 7.94 -14.68
C THR A 72 -30.49 7.12 -15.04
N ILE A 73 -31.57 7.35 -14.30
CA ILE A 73 -32.88 6.72 -14.54
C ILE A 73 -33.89 7.84 -14.61
N GLU A 74 -34.65 7.87 -15.71
CA GLU A 74 -35.75 8.80 -15.92
C GLU A 74 -36.98 8.02 -16.40
N ASP A 75 -38.12 8.22 -15.76
CA ASP A 75 -39.38 7.52 -16.05
C ASP A 75 -39.21 5.99 -16.16
N LYS A 76 -38.41 5.39 -15.25
CA LYS A 76 -38.04 3.97 -15.22
C LYS A 76 -37.22 3.48 -16.41
N HIS A 77 -36.67 4.37 -17.22
CA HIS A 77 -35.72 4.03 -18.27
C HIS A 77 -34.30 4.30 -17.79
N LEU A 78 -33.42 3.32 -18.02
CA LEU A 78 -32.01 3.40 -17.67
C LEU A 78 -31.21 4.07 -18.79
N TYR A 79 -30.37 5.00 -18.45
CA TYR A 79 -29.43 5.68 -19.35
C TYR A 79 -28.02 5.58 -18.83
N MET A 80 -27.14 4.97 -19.60
CA MET A 80 -25.70 4.95 -19.31
C MET A 80 -25.08 6.26 -19.75
N LEU A 81 -24.40 6.95 -18.85
CA LEU A 81 -23.78 8.24 -19.12
C LEU A 81 -22.31 8.11 -19.46
N GLN A 82 -21.59 7.27 -18.71
CA GLN A 82 -20.16 7.04 -18.88
C GLN A 82 -19.78 5.65 -18.45
N THR A 83 -18.76 5.09 -19.09
CA THR A 83 -18.03 3.91 -18.63
C THR A 83 -16.53 4.11 -18.82
N ARG A 84 -15.73 3.56 -17.92
CA ARG A 84 -14.27 3.54 -17.98
C ARG A 84 -13.73 2.35 -17.21
N ASN A 85 -12.47 1.99 -17.46
CA ASN A 85 -11.80 1.00 -16.62
C ASN A 85 -11.69 1.52 -15.17
N GLY A 86 -12.16 0.74 -14.22
CA GLY A 86 -12.28 1.15 -12.82
C GLY A 86 -10.91 1.35 -12.15
N LYS A 87 -10.76 2.48 -11.47
CA LYS A 87 -9.65 2.68 -10.55
C LYS A 87 -9.82 1.73 -9.36
N ARG A 88 -8.72 1.12 -8.93
CA ARG A 88 -8.74 0.05 -7.92
C ARG A 88 -7.45 0.00 -7.12
N THR A 89 -7.51 -0.64 -5.97
CA THR A 89 -6.32 -0.92 -5.16
C THR A 89 -5.40 -1.94 -5.87
N ALA A 90 -4.13 -1.98 -5.48
CA ALA A 90 -3.18 -2.97 -6.00
C ALA A 90 -3.64 -4.41 -5.73
N ARG A 91 -4.20 -4.68 -4.55
CA ARG A 91 -4.78 -5.98 -4.18
C ARG A 91 -5.95 -6.36 -5.07
N ALA A 92 -6.89 -5.44 -5.27
CA ALA A 92 -8.03 -5.65 -6.15
C ALA A 92 -7.57 -5.90 -7.59
N ALA A 93 -6.55 -5.18 -8.08
CA ALA A 93 -6.01 -5.39 -9.43
C ALA A 93 -5.49 -6.81 -9.63
N LEU A 94 -4.74 -7.37 -8.67
CA LEU A 94 -4.25 -8.76 -8.75
C LEU A 94 -5.41 -9.76 -8.76
N LYS A 95 -6.37 -9.59 -7.85
CA LYS A 95 -7.54 -10.49 -7.78
C LYS A 95 -8.35 -10.45 -9.07
N ILE A 96 -8.68 -9.26 -9.56
CA ILE A 96 -9.46 -9.08 -10.79
C ILE A 96 -8.76 -9.72 -12.00
N ALA A 97 -7.45 -9.50 -12.14
CA ALA A 97 -6.68 -10.09 -13.22
C ALA A 97 -6.70 -11.63 -13.17
N CYS A 98 -6.54 -12.22 -11.98
CA CYS A 98 -6.64 -13.66 -11.79
C CYS A 98 -8.04 -14.21 -12.09
N ASP A 99 -9.08 -13.54 -11.58
CA ASP A 99 -10.47 -13.95 -11.79
C ASP A 99 -10.86 -13.87 -13.29
N LEU A 100 -10.43 -12.83 -14.01
CA LEU A 100 -10.69 -12.71 -15.45
C LEU A 100 -10.03 -13.81 -16.28
N VAL A 101 -8.84 -14.30 -15.85
CA VAL A 101 -8.22 -15.48 -16.46
C VAL A 101 -9.02 -16.73 -16.15
N ASP A 102 -9.43 -16.93 -14.90
CA ASP A 102 -10.23 -18.09 -14.48
C ASP A 102 -11.61 -18.11 -15.16
N GLU A 103 -12.19 -16.95 -15.44
CA GLU A 103 -13.41 -16.78 -16.22
C GLU A 103 -13.21 -16.94 -17.74
N GLY A 104 -11.97 -17.12 -18.20
CA GLY A 104 -11.65 -17.27 -19.63
C GLY A 104 -11.83 -16.01 -20.46
N LYS A 105 -11.90 -14.83 -19.82
CA LYS A 105 -12.09 -13.53 -20.47
C LYS A 105 -10.79 -12.95 -21.03
N ILE A 106 -9.67 -13.25 -20.36
CA ILE A 106 -8.31 -12.83 -20.77
C ILE A 106 -7.33 -13.98 -20.65
N THR A 107 -6.19 -13.84 -21.29
CA THR A 107 -5.06 -14.75 -21.16
C THR A 107 -4.18 -14.38 -19.96
N ASP A 108 -3.36 -15.33 -19.47
CA ASP A 108 -2.36 -15.08 -18.43
C ASP A 108 -1.37 -13.97 -18.81
N LYS A 109 -1.05 -13.84 -20.10
CA LYS A 109 -0.21 -12.76 -20.61
C LYS A 109 -0.88 -11.38 -20.50
N GLU A 110 -2.15 -11.30 -20.85
CA GLU A 110 -2.93 -10.07 -20.74
C GLU A 110 -3.10 -9.68 -19.27
N ALA A 111 -3.32 -10.63 -18.38
CA ALA A 111 -3.39 -10.40 -16.94
C ALA A 111 -2.11 -9.74 -16.40
N VAL A 112 -0.92 -10.20 -16.81
CA VAL A 112 0.36 -9.56 -16.44
C VAL A 112 0.43 -8.12 -16.95
N LEU A 113 -0.05 -7.85 -18.17
CA LEU A 113 -0.04 -6.50 -18.75
C LEU A 113 -1.02 -5.53 -18.07
N MET A 114 -2.05 -6.03 -17.40
CA MET A 114 -3.00 -5.21 -16.64
C MET A 114 -2.42 -4.66 -15.34
N ILE A 115 -1.34 -5.25 -14.83
CA ILE A 115 -0.75 -4.87 -13.54
C ILE A 115 0.32 -3.81 -13.73
N ASP A 116 0.13 -2.65 -13.09
CA ASP A 116 1.19 -1.63 -13.00
C ASP A 116 2.21 -2.06 -11.94
N PRO A 117 3.49 -2.33 -12.32
CA PRO A 117 4.52 -2.78 -11.38
C PRO A 117 4.74 -1.81 -10.20
N ARG A 118 4.50 -0.51 -10.40
CA ARG A 118 4.66 0.50 -9.34
C ARG A 118 3.69 0.30 -8.18
N ASN A 119 2.53 -0.28 -8.46
CA ASN A 119 1.54 -0.57 -7.43
C ASN A 119 1.90 -1.81 -6.60
N LEU A 120 2.81 -2.66 -7.10
CA LEU A 120 3.22 -3.87 -6.38
C LEU A 120 4.09 -3.58 -5.17
N ASP A 121 4.82 -2.46 -5.17
CA ASP A 121 5.65 -2.06 -4.02
C ASP A 121 4.83 -1.97 -2.73
N THR A 122 3.59 -1.50 -2.82
CA THR A 122 2.70 -1.41 -1.66
C THR A 122 2.32 -2.78 -1.09
N LEU A 123 2.36 -3.83 -1.90
CA LEU A 123 2.03 -5.21 -1.50
C LEU A 123 3.22 -5.98 -0.94
N LEU A 124 4.45 -5.47 -1.16
CA LEU A 124 5.69 -6.08 -0.68
C LEU A 124 6.04 -5.65 0.75
N HIS A 125 5.31 -4.70 1.29
CA HIS A 125 5.53 -4.17 2.64
C HIS A 125 4.34 -4.47 3.54
N PRO A 126 4.55 -4.62 4.86
CA PRO A 126 3.47 -4.75 5.82
C PRO A 126 2.49 -3.58 5.71
N THR A 127 1.22 -3.86 5.85
CA THR A 127 0.14 -2.86 5.90
C THR A 127 -0.61 -2.97 7.23
N PHE A 128 -1.39 -1.96 7.59
CA PHE A 128 -2.28 -2.07 8.75
C PHE A 128 -3.51 -2.92 8.44
N ASP A 129 -4.03 -3.58 9.48
CA ASP A 129 -5.32 -4.25 9.39
C ASP A 129 -6.42 -3.24 9.04
N PRO A 130 -7.19 -3.46 7.93
CA PRO A 130 -8.18 -2.49 7.47
C PRO A 130 -9.31 -2.22 8.47
N ALA A 131 -9.69 -3.22 9.27
CA ALA A 131 -10.76 -3.07 10.27
C ALA A 131 -10.31 -2.19 11.44
N GLU A 132 -9.07 -2.38 11.91
CA GLU A 132 -8.50 -1.54 12.97
C GLU A 132 -8.18 -0.14 12.46
N LEU A 133 -7.65 -0.02 11.24
CA LEU A 133 -7.32 1.25 10.62
C LEU A 133 -8.56 2.16 10.48
N LYS A 134 -9.71 1.58 10.14
CA LYS A 134 -10.96 2.33 10.02
C LYS A 134 -11.41 2.98 11.33
N ASN A 135 -11.05 2.38 12.46
CA ASN A 135 -11.42 2.85 13.80
C ASN A 135 -10.28 3.65 14.46
N SER A 136 -9.14 3.80 13.81
CA SER A 136 -7.98 4.51 14.34
C SER A 136 -8.12 6.03 14.22
N ILE A 137 -7.40 6.75 15.09
CA ILE A 137 -7.40 8.22 15.10
C ILE A 137 -6.16 8.70 14.36
N GLU A 138 -6.36 9.27 13.16
CA GLU A 138 -5.30 9.99 12.44
C GLU A 138 -4.98 11.29 13.17
N ILE A 139 -3.72 11.46 13.55
CA ILE A 139 -3.24 12.62 14.33
C ILE A 139 -2.32 13.54 13.54
N GLY A 140 -1.84 13.11 12.39
CA GLY A 140 -0.98 13.93 11.54
C GLY A 140 -0.54 13.24 10.26
N LYS A 141 0.18 14.00 9.44
CA LYS A 141 0.69 13.51 8.15
C LYS A 141 2.04 14.13 7.83
N GLY A 142 2.96 13.30 7.34
CA GLY A 142 4.23 13.70 6.75
C GLY A 142 4.37 13.21 5.32
N LEU A 143 5.60 13.17 4.82
CA LEU A 143 5.93 12.60 3.51
C LEU A 143 6.04 11.08 3.61
N ALA A 144 5.46 10.37 2.67
CA ALA A 144 5.59 8.93 2.47
C ALA A 144 7.01 8.60 1.99
N ALA A 145 7.97 8.52 2.90
CA ALA A 145 9.39 8.49 2.57
C ALA A 145 9.92 7.08 2.29
N SER A 146 9.40 6.06 2.99
CA SER A 146 9.68 4.65 2.73
C SER A 146 8.45 3.82 3.10
N PRO A 147 7.96 2.94 2.20
CA PRO A 147 6.69 2.27 2.38
C PRO A 147 6.68 1.28 3.56
N GLY A 148 5.47 0.86 3.96
CA GLY A 148 5.22 -0.09 5.03
C GLY A 148 4.43 0.53 6.18
N ALA A 149 3.98 -0.33 7.09
CA ALA A 149 3.30 0.03 8.32
C ALA A 149 4.19 -0.30 9.52
N ALA A 150 4.28 0.60 10.47
CA ALA A 150 5.02 0.40 11.70
C ALA A 150 4.22 0.87 12.92
N SER A 151 4.18 0.05 13.95
CA SER A 151 3.56 0.34 15.25
C SER A 151 4.55 0.06 16.36
N GLY A 152 4.63 0.92 17.34
CA GLY A 152 5.52 0.72 18.46
C GLY A 152 5.50 1.87 19.46
N LYS A 153 6.34 1.72 20.46
CA LYS A 153 6.56 2.74 21.48
C LYS A 153 7.48 3.84 20.96
N VAL A 154 7.14 5.06 21.27
CA VAL A 154 7.94 6.24 20.92
C VAL A 154 9.28 6.20 21.64
N VAL A 155 10.35 6.41 20.87
CA VAL A 155 11.71 6.64 21.40
C VAL A 155 12.35 7.81 20.69
N PHE A 156 13.16 8.58 21.39
CA PHE A 156 13.76 9.82 20.90
C PHE A 156 15.24 9.72 20.55
N THR A 157 15.91 8.65 20.97
CA THR A 157 17.33 8.46 20.68
C THR A 157 17.62 7.09 20.08
N ALA A 158 18.68 6.99 19.29
CA ALA A 158 19.15 5.73 18.74
C ALA A 158 19.51 4.70 19.82
N ASN A 159 20.07 5.16 20.95
CA ASN A 159 20.44 4.30 22.07
C ASN A 159 19.22 3.74 22.79
N ASP A 160 18.16 4.53 22.98
CA ASP A 160 16.92 4.06 23.61
C ASP A 160 16.19 3.08 22.68
N ALA A 161 16.19 3.35 21.36
CA ALA A 161 15.66 2.42 20.36
C ALA A 161 16.34 1.03 20.48
N LYS A 162 17.66 1.01 20.53
CA LYS A 162 18.44 -0.22 20.66
C LYS A 162 18.14 -0.96 21.96
N LYS A 163 18.16 -0.28 23.09
CA LYS A 163 17.89 -0.87 24.41
C LYS A 163 16.50 -1.48 24.50
N MET A 164 15.49 -0.74 24.04
CA MET A 164 14.11 -1.23 24.08
C MET A 164 13.89 -2.39 23.11
N HIS A 165 14.51 -2.36 21.94
CA HIS A 165 14.49 -3.48 20.99
C HIS A 165 15.15 -4.75 21.58
N GLU A 166 16.30 -4.61 22.24
CA GLU A 166 17.00 -5.72 22.91
C GLU A 166 16.15 -6.34 24.05
N SER A 167 15.25 -5.57 24.66
CA SER A 167 14.27 -6.08 25.64
C SER A 167 13.00 -6.66 25.00
N GLY A 168 12.93 -6.74 23.65
CA GLY A 168 11.81 -7.32 22.91
C GLY A 168 10.67 -6.34 22.60
N GLU A 169 10.84 -5.05 22.86
CA GLU A 169 9.84 -4.02 22.58
C GLU A 169 9.91 -3.57 21.12
N LYS A 170 8.74 -3.33 20.53
CA LYS A 170 8.64 -2.67 19.22
C LYS A 170 8.66 -1.17 19.39
N VAL A 171 9.51 -0.48 18.66
CA VAL A 171 9.72 0.96 18.83
C VAL A 171 9.61 1.72 17.51
N VAL A 172 9.15 2.96 17.60
CA VAL A 172 9.17 3.95 16.52
C VAL A 172 10.13 5.07 16.95
N LEU A 173 11.20 5.26 16.16
CA LEU A 173 12.18 6.30 16.41
C LEU A 173 11.66 7.64 15.89
N VAL A 174 11.48 8.61 16.79
CA VAL A 174 10.97 9.95 16.49
C VAL A 174 12.08 10.97 16.71
N ARG A 175 12.49 11.67 15.63
CA ARG A 175 13.59 12.64 15.65
C ARG A 175 13.21 13.96 15.00
N LEU A 176 13.87 15.05 15.36
CA LEU A 176 13.83 16.28 14.55
C LEU A 176 14.33 16.00 13.13
N GLU A 177 15.49 15.39 13.03
CA GLU A 177 16.13 14.86 11.82
C GLU A 177 17.07 13.72 12.23
N THR A 178 17.41 12.83 11.29
CA THR A 178 18.38 11.76 11.58
C THR A 178 19.76 12.09 11.00
N SER A 179 20.78 11.58 11.66
CA SER A 179 22.19 11.66 11.27
C SER A 179 22.79 10.25 11.05
N PRO A 180 24.01 10.13 10.50
CA PRO A 180 24.67 8.83 10.39
C PRO A 180 24.86 8.09 11.71
N GLU A 181 24.90 8.79 12.83
CA GLU A 181 25.03 8.21 14.18
C GLU A 181 23.73 7.49 14.61
N ASP A 182 22.59 7.81 14.00
CA ASP A 182 21.29 7.21 14.31
C ASP A 182 21.06 5.85 13.62
N ILE A 183 21.95 5.41 12.73
CA ILE A 183 21.77 4.20 11.88
C ILE A 183 21.44 2.95 12.70
N GLU A 184 22.15 2.73 13.82
CA GLU A 184 21.90 1.55 14.67
C GLU A 184 20.50 1.61 15.34
N GLY A 185 20.08 2.80 15.77
CA GLY A 185 18.72 3.00 16.31
C GLY A 185 17.65 2.85 15.24
N MET A 186 17.91 3.34 14.03
CA MET A 186 17.00 3.16 12.88
C MET A 186 16.82 1.68 12.54
N LYS A 187 17.89 0.87 12.59
CA LYS A 187 17.83 -0.59 12.36
C LYS A 187 17.04 -1.33 13.45
N SER A 188 17.12 -0.84 14.67
CA SER A 188 16.43 -1.42 15.83
C SER A 188 14.97 -0.98 15.94
N SER A 189 14.50 -0.10 15.06
CA SER A 189 13.14 0.46 15.08
C SER A 189 12.26 -0.18 14.01
N GLU A 190 10.99 -0.39 14.33
CA GLU A 190 9.96 -0.82 13.37
C GLU A 190 9.70 0.26 12.31
N GLY A 191 9.84 1.52 12.69
CA GLY A 191 9.65 2.66 11.81
C GLY A 191 10.32 3.94 12.29
N ILE A 192 10.45 4.89 11.38
CA ILE A 192 11.14 6.16 11.60
C ILE A 192 10.18 7.30 11.28
N LEU A 193 10.06 8.24 12.21
CA LEU A 193 9.29 9.47 12.04
C LEU A 193 10.19 10.67 12.26
N THR A 194 10.24 11.60 11.28
CA THR A 194 11.01 12.83 11.44
C THR A 194 10.17 14.07 11.27
N VAL A 195 10.48 15.10 12.06
CA VAL A 195 9.83 16.43 11.98
C VAL A 195 10.28 17.17 10.74
N ARG A 196 11.58 17.09 10.43
CA ARG A 196 12.24 17.72 9.29
C ARG A 196 12.70 16.68 8.29
N GLY A 197 12.93 17.11 7.07
CA GLY A 197 13.49 16.29 6.00
C GLY A 197 12.50 16.08 4.85
N GLY A 198 13.07 15.86 3.66
CA GLY A 198 12.34 15.57 2.44
C GLY A 198 12.57 14.13 1.97
N MET A 199 12.13 13.82 0.76
CA MET A 199 12.31 12.50 0.13
C MET A 199 13.78 12.12 -0.11
N THR A 200 14.70 13.07 -0.06
CA THR A 200 16.16 12.89 -0.18
C THR A 200 16.90 13.07 1.14
N SER A 201 16.20 13.24 2.26
CA SER A 201 16.82 13.35 3.59
C SER A 201 17.52 12.06 3.99
N HIS A 202 18.45 12.16 4.95
CA HIS A 202 19.16 10.99 5.49
C HIS A 202 18.19 9.90 5.96
N ALA A 203 17.15 10.28 6.74
CA ALA A 203 16.11 9.36 7.19
C ALA A 203 15.47 8.59 6.02
N ALA A 204 15.03 9.31 4.99
CA ALA A 204 14.34 8.75 3.84
C ALA A 204 15.22 7.79 3.02
N VAL A 205 16.47 8.18 2.77
CA VAL A 205 17.42 7.38 1.98
C VAL A 205 17.82 6.10 2.72
N VAL A 206 18.17 6.24 3.99
CA VAL A 206 18.61 5.11 4.82
C VAL A 206 17.45 4.14 5.08
N ALA A 207 16.26 4.65 5.42
CA ALA A 207 15.07 3.81 5.62
C ALA A 207 14.72 2.98 4.38
N ARG A 208 14.76 3.58 3.18
CA ARG A 208 14.54 2.85 1.92
C ARG A 208 15.62 1.80 1.69
N GLY A 209 16.89 2.11 1.97
CA GLY A 209 17.98 1.15 1.86
C GLY A 209 17.85 -0.03 2.82
N MET A 210 17.22 0.15 3.97
CA MET A 210 16.94 -0.88 4.97
C MET A 210 15.60 -1.61 4.75
N GLY A 211 14.71 -1.09 3.91
CA GLY A 211 13.34 -1.57 3.77
C GLY A 211 12.46 -1.26 5.00
N SER A 212 12.82 -0.25 5.79
CA SER A 212 12.10 0.15 7.01
C SER A 212 11.05 1.21 6.69
N CYS A 213 9.91 1.15 7.37
CA CYS A 213 8.86 2.16 7.28
C CYS A 213 9.38 3.55 7.69
N CYS A 214 9.09 4.59 6.88
CA CYS A 214 9.52 5.95 7.22
C CYS A 214 8.49 6.99 6.80
N VAL A 215 8.13 7.84 7.75
CA VAL A 215 7.38 9.10 7.52
C VAL A 215 8.32 10.25 7.84
N SER A 216 8.62 11.09 6.84
CA SER A 216 9.57 12.19 6.98
C SER A 216 8.88 13.55 6.86
N GLY A 217 9.46 14.57 7.50
CA GLY A 217 9.01 15.96 7.30
C GLY A 217 7.61 16.25 7.84
N CYS A 218 7.21 15.65 8.96
CA CYS A 218 5.97 15.97 9.64
C CYS A 218 6.10 17.28 10.42
N SER A 219 6.00 18.42 9.73
CA SER A 219 6.22 19.75 10.29
C SER A 219 5.17 20.20 11.32
N SER A 220 4.06 19.49 11.44
CA SER A 220 3.03 19.71 12.47
C SER A 220 3.42 19.17 13.85
N ILE A 221 4.49 18.41 13.96
CA ILE A 221 5.05 17.97 15.24
C ILE A 221 5.79 19.14 15.89
N VAL A 222 5.44 19.44 17.14
CA VAL A 222 6.22 20.32 18.01
C VAL A 222 6.97 19.43 19.00
N MET A 223 8.29 19.38 18.86
CA MET A 223 9.15 18.45 19.60
C MET A 223 10.09 19.18 20.55
N ASP A 224 10.24 18.62 21.74
CA ASP A 224 11.28 18.92 22.73
C ASP A 224 12.10 17.64 22.96
N GLU A 225 13.24 17.54 22.27
CA GLU A 225 14.10 16.37 22.37
C GLU A 225 14.76 16.21 23.73
N GLU A 226 15.06 17.33 24.45
CA GLU A 226 15.69 17.30 25.75
C GLU A 226 14.76 16.67 26.79
N ASN A 227 13.50 17.04 26.76
CA ASN A 227 12.47 16.50 27.66
C ASN A 227 11.80 15.22 27.14
N LYS A 228 12.21 14.73 25.97
CA LYS A 228 11.66 13.53 25.32
C LYS A 228 10.13 13.60 25.20
N VAL A 229 9.62 14.68 24.62
CA VAL A 229 8.19 14.91 24.46
C VAL A 229 7.93 15.58 23.10
N PHE A 230 6.81 15.21 22.47
CA PHE A 230 6.30 15.97 21.34
C PHE A 230 4.77 16.08 21.39
N THR A 231 4.25 17.05 20.66
CA THR A 231 2.80 17.22 20.45
C THR A 231 2.47 17.07 18.97
N LEU A 232 1.35 16.39 18.68
CA LEU A 232 0.84 16.19 17.34
C LEU A 232 -0.68 15.99 17.40
N GLY A 233 -1.44 16.69 16.54
CA GLY A 233 -2.89 16.55 16.44
C GLY A 233 -3.65 16.82 17.75
N GLY A 234 -3.11 17.68 18.62
CA GLY A 234 -3.68 17.99 19.94
C GLY A 234 -3.36 16.98 21.04
N TYR A 235 -2.55 15.97 20.77
CA TYR A 235 -2.08 14.99 21.73
C TYR A 235 -0.62 15.23 22.11
N THR A 236 -0.25 14.91 23.35
CA THR A 236 1.13 14.93 23.83
C THR A 236 1.63 13.50 23.96
N PHE A 237 2.84 13.25 23.48
CA PHE A 237 3.50 11.93 23.50
C PHE A 237 4.83 12.02 24.23
N HIS A 238 5.06 11.08 25.11
CA HIS A 238 6.31 10.87 25.87
C HIS A 238 7.00 9.61 25.42
N GLU A 239 8.22 9.39 25.88
CA GLU A 239 8.93 8.15 25.65
C GLU A 239 8.11 6.96 26.21
N GLY A 240 7.92 5.94 25.39
CA GLY A 240 7.12 4.77 25.73
C GLY A 240 5.64 4.83 25.34
N ASP A 241 5.12 6.00 24.95
CA ASP A 241 3.75 6.11 24.40
C ASP A 241 3.64 5.40 23.05
N GLU A 242 2.46 4.92 22.73
CA GLU A 242 2.21 4.11 21.54
C GLU A 242 1.81 4.97 20.34
N ILE A 243 2.42 4.66 19.19
CA ILE A 243 2.15 5.35 17.91
C ILE A 243 2.22 4.35 16.75
N SER A 244 1.47 4.65 15.70
CA SER A 244 1.51 3.90 14.44
C SER A 244 1.75 4.86 13.27
N ILE A 245 2.62 4.47 12.34
CA ILE A 245 2.94 5.26 11.15
C ILE A 245 2.79 4.44 9.88
N ASP A 246 2.24 5.05 8.85
CA ASP A 246 2.09 4.47 7.51
C ASP A 246 3.04 5.16 6.54
N GLY A 247 4.13 4.51 6.24
CA GLY A 247 5.16 5.01 5.32
C GLY A 247 4.72 5.03 3.85
N SER A 248 3.61 4.36 3.50
CA SER A 248 3.05 4.35 2.15
C SER A 248 2.17 5.58 1.89
N THR A 249 1.48 6.08 2.93
CA THR A 249 0.56 7.23 2.83
C THR A 249 1.09 8.49 3.52
N GLY A 250 2.08 8.34 4.39
CA GLY A 250 2.61 9.39 5.26
C GLY A 250 1.75 9.69 6.48
N LYS A 251 0.70 8.91 6.75
CA LYS A 251 -0.23 9.13 7.85
C LYS A 251 0.33 8.62 9.18
N ILE A 252 -0.09 9.28 10.25
CA ILE A 252 0.34 8.99 11.62
C ILE A 252 -0.92 8.81 12.47
N TYR A 253 -0.94 7.76 13.28
CA TYR A 253 -2.09 7.37 14.09
C TYR A 253 -1.72 7.25 15.56
N LYS A 254 -2.68 7.55 16.44
CA LYS A 254 -2.54 7.36 17.88
C LYS A 254 -2.72 5.89 18.24
N GLY A 255 -1.84 5.37 19.10
CA GLY A 255 -1.89 3.98 19.61
C GLY A 255 -1.33 2.95 18.62
N LEU A 256 -1.46 1.69 18.99
CA LEU A 256 -1.02 0.57 18.16
C LEU A 256 -2.12 0.11 17.22
N ILE A 257 -1.74 -0.17 15.98
CA ILE A 257 -2.58 -0.81 14.97
C ILE A 257 -1.86 -2.08 14.54
N ASN A 258 -2.57 -3.21 14.50
CA ASN A 258 -2.00 -4.47 14.06
C ASN A 258 -1.57 -4.41 12.60
N LYS A 259 -0.43 -5.04 12.32
CA LYS A 259 0.12 -5.16 10.97
C LYS A 259 -0.31 -6.48 10.34
N VAL A 260 -0.57 -6.42 9.05
CA VAL A 260 -0.71 -7.59 8.18
C VAL A 260 0.55 -7.69 7.34
N ASP A 261 1.27 -8.79 7.48
CA ASP A 261 2.50 -9.00 6.71
C ASP A 261 2.22 -9.10 5.21
N ALA A 262 3.17 -8.64 4.41
CA ALA A 262 3.15 -8.81 2.97
C ALA A 262 3.20 -10.31 2.64
N THR A 263 2.13 -10.82 2.08
CA THR A 263 2.05 -12.23 1.65
C THR A 263 2.26 -12.31 0.14
N ILE A 264 3.39 -12.87 -0.30
CA ILE A 264 3.68 -13.22 -1.71
C ILE A 264 2.95 -14.53 -2.07
N THR A 265 1.70 -14.70 -1.60
CA THR A 265 0.88 -15.89 -1.80
C THR A 265 -0.41 -15.52 -2.54
N GLY A 266 -1.14 -16.50 -2.99
CA GLY A 266 -2.41 -16.29 -3.69
C GLY A 266 -2.24 -15.62 -5.06
N GLU A 267 -3.01 -14.58 -5.32
CA GLU A 267 -3.06 -13.89 -6.62
C GLU A 267 -1.72 -13.27 -7.02
N PHE A 268 -0.98 -12.69 -6.06
CA PHE A 268 0.37 -12.16 -6.32
C PHE A 268 1.31 -13.24 -6.82
N GLY A 269 1.33 -14.42 -6.18
CA GLY A 269 2.16 -15.55 -6.60
C GLY A 269 1.80 -16.04 -8.01
N ARG A 270 0.50 -16.06 -8.36
CA ARG A 270 0.03 -16.44 -9.72
C ARG A 270 0.52 -15.45 -10.77
N ILE A 271 0.36 -14.16 -10.54
CA ILE A 271 0.82 -13.10 -11.47
C ILE A 271 2.34 -13.18 -11.66
N MET A 272 3.11 -13.39 -10.57
CA MET A 272 4.56 -13.55 -10.67
C MET A 272 4.96 -14.79 -11.46
N ALA A 273 4.29 -15.92 -11.27
CA ALA A 273 4.53 -17.14 -12.06
C ALA A 273 4.23 -16.91 -13.56
N TRP A 274 3.17 -16.19 -13.88
CA TRP A 274 2.88 -15.82 -15.27
C TRP A 274 3.91 -14.83 -15.83
N ALA A 275 4.35 -13.85 -15.04
CA ALA A 275 5.40 -12.91 -15.45
C ALA A 275 6.71 -13.65 -15.74
N ASP A 276 7.11 -14.61 -14.91
CA ASP A 276 8.30 -15.46 -15.13
C ASP A 276 8.21 -16.30 -16.40
N LYS A 277 7.03 -16.74 -16.79
CA LYS A 277 6.80 -17.46 -18.06
C LYS A 277 7.10 -16.62 -19.29
N TYR A 278 6.88 -15.30 -19.23
CA TYR A 278 6.99 -14.39 -20.38
C TYR A 278 8.21 -13.50 -20.36
N ARG A 279 8.87 -13.30 -19.21
CA ARG A 279 10.06 -12.46 -19.12
C ARG A 279 11.21 -13.04 -19.91
N ARG A 280 12.05 -12.15 -20.44
CA ARG A 280 13.28 -12.48 -21.19
C ARG A 280 14.54 -12.08 -20.45
N LEU A 281 14.43 -11.17 -19.49
CA LEU A 281 15.54 -10.65 -18.71
C LEU A 281 15.66 -11.42 -17.40
N GLY A 282 16.89 -11.80 -17.05
CA GLY A 282 17.19 -12.35 -15.72
C GLY A 282 17.34 -11.21 -14.70
N VAL A 283 16.95 -11.49 -13.46
CA VAL A 283 17.06 -10.56 -12.35
C VAL A 283 18.36 -10.82 -11.58
N ARG A 284 19.20 -9.80 -11.47
CA ARG A 284 20.43 -9.85 -10.68
C ARG A 284 20.36 -8.83 -9.55
N THR A 285 20.97 -9.16 -8.42
CA THR A 285 21.01 -8.29 -7.24
C THR A 285 22.46 -8.09 -6.76
N ASN A 286 22.67 -7.05 -5.95
CA ASN A 286 23.94 -6.89 -5.25
C ASN A 286 23.92 -7.76 -3.99
N ALA A 287 25.03 -8.44 -3.73
CA ALA A 287 25.23 -9.25 -2.54
C ALA A 287 26.72 -9.28 -2.19
N ASP A 288 27.08 -8.73 -1.04
CA ASP A 288 28.47 -8.59 -0.63
C ASP A 288 28.93 -9.71 0.30
N THR A 289 27.98 -10.42 0.91
CA THR A 289 28.25 -11.51 1.85
C THR A 289 27.54 -12.80 1.43
N PRO A 290 28.01 -13.98 1.88
CA PRO A 290 27.30 -15.24 1.66
C PRO A 290 25.85 -15.22 2.17
N LYS A 291 25.57 -14.51 3.28
CA LYS A 291 24.23 -14.35 3.83
C LYS A 291 23.34 -13.54 2.89
N ASP A 292 23.86 -12.46 2.31
CA ASP A 292 23.12 -11.63 1.34
C ASP A 292 22.86 -12.42 0.06
N ALA A 293 23.83 -13.21 -0.41
CA ALA A 293 23.66 -14.06 -1.59
C ALA A 293 22.59 -15.14 -1.36
N LEU A 294 22.54 -15.76 -0.17
CA LEU A 294 21.50 -16.70 0.18
C LEU A 294 20.13 -16.04 0.19
N LYS A 295 20.03 -14.87 0.83
CA LYS A 295 18.79 -14.08 0.90
C LYS A 295 18.32 -13.62 -0.49
N ALA A 296 19.25 -13.19 -1.33
CA ALA A 296 18.98 -12.81 -2.71
C ALA A 296 18.37 -13.98 -3.50
N ARG A 297 18.94 -15.19 -3.34
CA ARG A 297 18.42 -16.40 -3.98
C ARG A 297 17.03 -16.78 -3.48
N GLU A 298 16.79 -16.69 -2.17
CA GLU A 298 15.46 -16.90 -1.58
C GLU A 298 14.41 -15.94 -2.14
N LEU A 299 14.81 -14.71 -2.44
CA LEU A 299 13.96 -13.69 -3.05
C LEU A 299 13.82 -13.80 -4.57
N GLY A 300 14.43 -14.84 -5.19
CA GLY A 300 14.28 -15.15 -6.61
C GLY A 300 15.33 -14.52 -7.53
N ALA A 301 16.44 -14.00 -6.99
CA ALA A 301 17.53 -13.52 -7.83
C ALA A 301 18.23 -14.67 -8.57
N GLU A 302 18.52 -14.46 -9.85
CA GLU A 302 19.15 -15.44 -10.76
C GLU A 302 20.66 -15.27 -10.87
N GLY A 303 21.20 -14.24 -10.23
CA GLY A 303 22.63 -13.98 -10.20
C GLY A 303 22.97 -12.74 -9.39
N ILE A 304 24.27 -12.53 -9.21
CA ILE A 304 24.83 -11.36 -8.55
C ILE A 304 25.20 -10.34 -9.64
N GLY A 305 24.77 -9.09 -9.44
CA GLY A 305 25.14 -7.97 -10.28
C GLY A 305 26.55 -7.45 -9.95
N PRO A 306 27.08 -6.49 -10.75
CA PRO A 306 28.35 -5.88 -10.43
C PRO A 306 28.25 -5.08 -9.14
N VAL A 307 29.11 -5.41 -8.17
CA VAL A 307 29.28 -4.65 -6.93
C VAL A 307 30.24 -3.48 -7.13
N SER A 308 30.01 -2.36 -6.45
CA SER A 308 30.85 -1.18 -6.53
C SER A 308 32.29 -1.50 -6.13
N TYR A 309 33.28 -1.05 -6.90
CA TYR A 309 34.70 -1.37 -6.78
C TYR A 309 35.35 -1.14 -5.40
N THR A 310 34.70 -0.48 -4.49
CA THR A 310 35.27 -0.13 -3.19
C THR A 310 35.34 -1.30 -2.19
N HIS A 311 34.66 -2.42 -2.43
CA HIS A 311 34.62 -3.58 -1.53
C HIS A 311 35.16 -4.88 -2.13
N LEU A 312 35.58 -4.88 -3.39
CA LEU A 312 36.01 -6.07 -4.16
C LEU A 312 37.50 -6.43 -4.03
N ARG A 313 38.10 -6.30 -2.85
CA ARG A 313 39.53 -6.67 -2.74
C ARG A 313 39.84 -8.13 -2.41
N ALA A 314 38.89 -8.98 -2.15
CA ALA A 314 39.22 -10.30 -1.60
C ALA A 314 38.57 -11.53 -2.25
N HIS A 315 37.54 -11.43 -3.03
CA HIS A 315 36.72 -12.63 -3.38
C HIS A 315 36.50 -12.92 -4.86
N GLU A 316 36.99 -12.10 -5.79
CA GLU A 316 36.80 -12.34 -7.23
C GLU A 316 37.58 -13.53 -7.77
N THR A 317 38.64 -13.94 -7.12
CA THR A 317 39.54 -15.01 -7.61
C THR A 317 39.08 -16.41 -7.31
N LYS A 318 38.05 -16.61 -6.47
CA LYS A 318 37.50 -17.95 -6.11
C LYS A 318 36.12 -18.27 -6.62
N ALA A 319 35.38 -17.31 -7.17
CA ALA A 319 34.03 -17.53 -7.68
C ALA A 319 33.96 -17.81 -9.18
N ASN A 320 35.08 -17.74 -9.89
CA ASN A 320 35.20 -18.00 -11.33
C ASN A 320 35.97 -19.28 -11.67
N LEU A 321 36.10 -20.18 -10.71
CA LEU A 321 36.68 -21.52 -10.95
C LEU A 321 35.66 -22.61 -10.67
#